data_5141e2db692c653a9e675f3b7bda6057
#
_entry.id   5141e2db692c653a9e675f3b7bda6057
#
_cell.length_a   1.000
_cell.length_b   1.000
_cell.length_c   1.000
_cell.angle_alpha   90.00
_cell.angle_beta   90.00
_cell.angle_gamma   90.00
#
_symmetry.space_group_name_H-M   'P 1'
#
loop_
_entity.id
_entity.type
_entity.pdbx_description
1 polymer ?
#
loop_
_entity_poly.entity_id
_entity_poly.type
_entity_poly.pdbx_seq_one_letter_code
_entity_poly.pdbx_strand_id
1 'polypeptide(L)'
;MEVIDETTTETVLDVLERRVKPEITLETDGNLTYRACAREMGITHAVTLSSDESAHEVFKWINTLIGNTKKFIDGTYHEREEYKQLYLEEFVYRFNRRRSRSSLVDRLLNTCAQTKPHPFISTRGTKLNPACESL
;
A
#
# COMPACT_ATOMS: atom_id res chain seq x y z
N MET A 1 0.01 1.61 -1.15
CA MET A 1 0.45 0.77 -0.01
C MET A 1 1.86 1.21 0.33
N GLU A 2 2.21 1.23 1.57
CA GLU A 2 3.49 1.73 2.06
C GLU A 2 3.97 0.83 3.18
N VAL A 3 5.27 0.53 3.22
CA VAL A 3 5.90 -0.21 4.32
C VAL A 3 6.19 0.79 5.43
N ILE A 4 5.78 0.44 6.64
CA ILE A 4 6.10 1.17 7.85
C ILE A 4 6.84 0.22 8.80
N ASP A 5 7.89 0.68 9.42
CA ASP A 5 8.71 -0.17 10.31
C ASP A 5 8.03 -0.36 11.67
N GLU A 6 7.36 0.68 12.16
CA GLU A 6 6.68 0.64 13.44
C GLU A 6 5.27 1.25 13.35
N THR A 7 4.30 0.62 14.02
CA THR A 7 2.93 1.11 14.09
C THR A 7 2.75 2.08 15.28
N THR A 8 3.55 3.15 15.30
CA THR A 8 3.39 4.24 16.27
C THR A 8 2.32 5.22 15.80
N THR A 9 1.77 6.01 16.73
CA THR A 9 0.77 7.04 16.38
C THR A 9 1.34 8.06 15.41
N GLU A 10 2.59 8.47 15.60
CA GLU A 10 3.28 9.44 14.74
C GLU A 10 3.46 8.92 13.31
N THR A 11 3.93 7.68 13.17
CA THR A 11 4.14 7.05 11.85
C THR A 11 2.82 6.89 11.10
N VAL A 12 1.78 6.42 11.81
CA VAL A 12 0.46 6.24 11.21
C VAL A 12 -0.18 7.58 10.83
N LEU A 13 -0.01 8.60 11.67
CA LEU A 13 -0.50 9.96 11.42
C LEU A 13 0.13 10.54 10.16
N ASP A 14 1.46 10.49 10.03
CA ASP A 14 2.20 10.97 8.85
C ASP A 14 1.72 10.29 7.56
N VAL A 15 1.49 8.97 7.59
CA VAL A 15 0.96 8.25 6.43
C VAL A 15 -0.48 8.67 6.11
N LEU A 16 -1.33 8.83 7.13
CA LEU A 16 -2.71 9.24 6.92
C LEU A 16 -2.79 10.67 6.37
N GLU A 17 -2.03 11.62 6.89
CA GLU A 17 -2.00 13.01 6.41
C GLU A 17 -1.58 13.10 4.94
N ARG A 18 -0.61 12.30 4.53
CA ARG A 18 -0.14 12.27 3.13
C ARG A 18 -1.10 11.59 2.17
N ARG A 19 -1.88 10.61 2.63
CA ARG A 19 -2.66 9.71 1.75
C ARG A 19 -4.17 9.92 1.83
N VAL A 20 -4.67 10.53 2.88
CA VAL A 20 -6.10 10.58 3.19
C VAL A 20 -6.59 12.03 3.13
N LYS A 21 -7.71 12.23 2.45
CA LYS A 21 -8.35 13.55 2.40
C LYS A 21 -9.15 13.80 3.69
N PRO A 22 -9.24 15.05 4.17
CA PRO A 22 -9.88 15.37 5.45
C PRO A 22 -11.40 15.11 5.49
N GLU A 23 -12.06 14.96 4.35
CA GLU A 23 -13.53 14.81 4.26
C GLU A 23 -14.00 13.34 4.25
N ILE A 24 -13.18 12.40 4.72
CA ILE A 24 -13.52 10.98 4.71
C ILE A 24 -13.94 10.48 6.08
N THR A 25 -14.58 9.32 6.09
CA THR A 25 -14.77 8.50 7.31
C THR A 25 -13.70 7.42 7.34
N LEU A 26 -12.89 7.42 8.38
CA LEU A 26 -11.92 6.35 8.63
C LEU A 26 -12.60 5.21 9.36
N GLU A 27 -12.62 4.03 8.75
CA GLU A 27 -13.20 2.82 9.35
C GLU A 27 -12.09 1.85 9.77
N THR A 28 -12.11 1.41 11.03
CA THR A 28 -11.07 0.56 11.61
C THR A 28 -11.62 -0.50 12.54
N ASP A 29 -10.78 -1.46 12.92
CA ASP A 29 -11.04 -2.54 13.87
C ASP A 29 -11.02 -2.11 15.36
N GLY A 30 -10.88 -0.80 15.63
CA GLY A 30 -10.89 -0.26 16.99
C GLY A 30 -9.52 -0.12 17.66
N ASN A 31 -8.44 -0.33 16.94
CA ASN A 31 -7.09 -0.06 17.47
C ASN A 31 -6.96 1.40 17.92
N LEU A 32 -6.40 1.61 19.11
CA LEU A 32 -6.29 2.92 19.77
C LEU A 32 -5.44 3.92 18.97
N THR A 33 -4.44 3.45 18.24
CA THR A 33 -3.58 4.29 17.38
C THR A 33 -4.41 5.04 16.34
N TYR A 34 -5.32 4.37 15.65
CA TYR A 34 -6.18 5.01 14.64
C TYR A 34 -7.17 5.99 15.25
N ARG A 35 -7.64 5.72 16.47
CA ARG A 35 -8.54 6.65 17.19
C ARG A 35 -7.81 7.95 17.54
N ALA A 36 -6.56 7.86 17.98
CA ALA A 36 -5.73 9.04 18.25
C ALA A 36 -5.49 9.85 16.98
N CYS A 37 -5.07 9.22 15.89
CA CYS A 37 -4.85 9.87 14.60
C CYS A 37 -6.11 10.54 14.04
N ALA A 38 -7.26 9.87 14.09
CA ALA A 38 -8.53 10.42 13.60
C ALA A 38 -8.94 11.68 14.37
N ARG A 39 -8.71 11.70 15.70
CA ARG A 39 -8.96 12.88 16.53
C ARG A 39 -8.05 14.04 16.15
N GLU A 40 -6.77 13.78 15.93
CA GLU A 40 -5.78 14.79 15.58
C GLU A 40 -6.06 15.40 14.21
N MET A 41 -6.41 14.57 13.24
CA MET A 41 -6.79 15.01 11.89
C MET A 41 -8.19 15.63 11.81
N GLY A 42 -9.03 15.51 12.86
CA GLY A 42 -10.40 15.99 12.86
C GLY A 42 -11.33 15.25 11.89
N ILE A 43 -11.01 14.01 11.53
CA ILE A 43 -11.82 13.18 10.61
C ILE A 43 -12.81 12.29 11.37
N THR A 44 -13.90 11.95 10.71
CA THR A 44 -14.89 11.01 11.27
C THR A 44 -14.29 9.61 11.37
N HIS A 45 -14.41 9.00 12.55
CA HIS A 45 -13.90 7.65 12.80
C HIS A 45 -15.04 6.70 13.15
N ALA A 46 -15.22 5.67 12.35
CA ALA A 46 -16.14 4.56 12.59
C ALA A 46 -15.34 3.33 13.06
N VAL A 47 -15.82 2.68 14.11
CA VAL A 47 -15.17 1.48 14.65
C VAL A 47 -16.11 0.29 14.47
N THR A 48 -15.62 -0.76 13.82
CA THR A 48 -16.30 -2.04 13.66
C THR A 48 -15.41 -3.12 14.28
N LEU A 49 -15.84 -3.68 15.40
CA LEU A 49 -15.04 -4.71 16.06
C LEU A 49 -15.08 -6.02 15.28
N SER A 50 -14.00 -6.79 15.34
CA SER A 50 -13.91 -8.11 14.68
C SER A 50 -14.95 -9.12 15.18
N SER A 51 -15.54 -8.89 16.36
CA SER A 51 -16.62 -9.68 16.94
C SER A 51 -18.00 -9.35 16.36
N ASP A 52 -18.14 -8.24 15.64
CA ASP A 52 -19.41 -7.79 15.09
C ASP A 52 -19.79 -8.63 13.88
N GLU A 53 -21.06 -8.99 13.74
CA GLU A 53 -21.55 -9.78 12.61
C GLU A 53 -21.29 -9.10 11.26
N SER A 54 -21.30 -7.78 11.25
CA SER A 54 -21.04 -6.95 10.06
C SER A 54 -19.56 -6.85 9.68
N ALA A 55 -18.62 -7.19 10.58
CA ALA A 55 -17.18 -7.01 10.37
C ALA A 55 -16.67 -7.72 9.10
N HIS A 56 -17.22 -8.91 8.82
CA HIS A 56 -16.83 -9.65 7.62
C HIS A 56 -17.22 -8.92 6.33
N GLU A 57 -18.35 -8.25 6.29
CA GLU A 57 -18.79 -7.49 5.12
C GLU A 57 -18.03 -6.18 4.99
N VAL A 58 -17.88 -5.45 6.09
CA VAL A 58 -17.17 -4.18 6.17
C VAL A 58 -15.72 -4.34 5.71
N PHE A 59 -15.00 -5.32 6.27
CA PHE A 59 -13.58 -5.54 5.98
C PHE A 59 -13.31 -6.51 4.83
N LYS A 60 -14.33 -6.99 4.11
CA LYS A 60 -14.20 -7.97 3.04
C LYS A 60 -13.14 -7.60 2.01
N TRP A 61 -13.19 -6.36 1.53
CA TRP A 61 -12.28 -5.91 0.47
C TRP A 61 -10.86 -5.71 0.97
N ILE A 62 -10.69 -5.14 2.17
CA ILE A 62 -9.36 -4.96 2.74
C ILE A 62 -8.72 -6.30 3.09
N ASN A 63 -9.48 -7.24 3.66
CA ASN A 63 -9.00 -8.58 3.96
C ASN A 63 -8.62 -9.36 2.69
N THR A 64 -9.40 -9.22 1.62
CA THR A 64 -9.07 -9.79 0.31
C THR A 64 -7.78 -9.18 -0.25
N LEU A 65 -7.62 -7.87 -0.14
CA LEU A 65 -6.42 -7.16 -0.60
C LEU A 65 -5.19 -7.63 0.18
N ILE A 66 -5.27 -7.67 1.51
CA ILE A 66 -4.19 -8.14 2.39
C ILE A 66 -3.82 -9.60 2.06
N GLY A 67 -4.81 -10.49 1.92
CA GLY A 67 -4.58 -11.88 1.58
C GLY A 67 -3.90 -12.06 0.22
N ASN A 68 -4.30 -11.29 -0.79
CA ASN A 68 -3.67 -11.31 -2.10
C ASN A 68 -2.23 -10.77 -2.07
N THR A 69 -2.00 -9.71 -1.29
CA THR A 69 -0.66 -9.13 -1.11
C THR A 69 0.29 -10.13 -0.45
N LYS A 70 -0.16 -10.78 0.62
CA LYS A 70 0.63 -11.82 1.31
C LYS A 70 1.00 -12.95 0.35
N LYS A 71 0.03 -13.52 -0.35
CA LYS A 71 0.27 -14.58 -1.35
C LYS A 71 1.23 -14.16 -2.46
N PHE A 72 1.15 -12.90 -2.88
CA PHE A 72 2.04 -12.37 -3.92
C PHE A 72 3.47 -12.28 -3.42
N ILE A 73 3.68 -11.76 -2.21
CA ILE A 73 5.02 -11.65 -1.61
C ILE A 73 5.61 -13.02 -1.34
N ASP A 74 4.88 -13.91 -0.65
CA ASP A 74 5.34 -15.25 -0.29
C ASP A 74 5.68 -16.10 -1.52
N GLY A 75 4.82 -16.05 -2.54
CA GLY A 75 4.95 -16.88 -3.75
C GLY A 75 6.02 -16.43 -4.73
N THR A 76 6.39 -15.14 -4.72
CA THR A 76 7.25 -14.57 -5.77
C THR A 76 8.62 -14.16 -5.26
N TYR A 77 8.73 -13.67 -4.04
CA TYR A 77 9.92 -12.94 -3.59
C TYR A 77 10.62 -13.53 -2.37
N HIS A 78 10.13 -14.63 -1.83
CA HIS A 78 10.76 -15.35 -0.69
C HIS A 78 11.18 -14.42 0.45
N GLU A 79 10.30 -13.49 0.84
CA GLU A 79 10.42 -12.64 2.03
C GLU A 79 11.71 -11.79 2.16
N ARG A 80 12.29 -11.36 1.05
CA ARG A 80 13.43 -10.43 1.13
C ARG A 80 12.97 -9.07 1.64
N GLU A 81 13.24 -8.78 2.90
CA GLU A 81 12.79 -7.58 3.60
C GLU A 81 13.25 -6.27 2.96
N GLU A 82 14.45 -6.27 2.40
CA GLU A 82 15.08 -5.09 1.78
C GLU A 82 14.27 -4.49 0.62
N TYR A 83 13.41 -5.28 -0.03
CA TYR A 83 12.67 -4.86 -1.22
C TYR A 83 11.15 -4.85 -1.03
N LYS A 84 10.66 -4.92 0.20
CA LYS A 84 9.21 -4.97 0.50
C LYS A 84 8.43 -3.86 -0.18
N GLN A 85 8.95 -2.63 -0.18
CA GLN A 85 8.29 -1.49 -0.82
C GLN A 85 8.16 -1.67 -2.33
N LEU A 86 9.19 -2.14 -3.01
CA LEU A 86 9.15 -2.41 -4.45
C LEU A 86 8.14 -3.52 -4.80
N TYR A 87 8.06 -4.56 -3.98
CA TYR A 87 7.09 -5.63 -4.16
C TYR A 87 5.65 -5.13 -3.98
N LEU A 88 5.41 -4.25 -3.00
CA LEU A 88 4.11 -3.63 -2.82
C LEU A 88 3.74 -2.72 -3.99
N GLU A 89 4.67 -1.97 -4.54
CA GLU A 89 4.44 -1.12 -5.71
C GLU A 89 4.11 -1.95 -6.96
N GLU A 90 4.82 -3.04 -7.18
CA GLU A 90 4.52 -3.98 -8.27
C GLU A 90 3.14 -4.61 -8.08
N PHE A 91 2.82 -5.07 -6.86
CA PHE A 91 1.50 -5.61 -6.55
C PHE A 91 0.39 -4.59 -6.83
N VAL A 92 0.52 -3.36 -6.33
CA VAL A 92 -0.45 -2.28 -6.54
C VAL A 92 -0.61 -1.96 -8.03
N TYR A 93 0.50 -1.90 -8.78
CA TYR A 93 0.47 -1.70 -10.22
C TYR A 93 -0.36 -2.79 -10.92
N ARG A 94 -0.09 -4.07 -10.65
CA ARG A 94 -0.79 -5.21 -11.23
C ARG A 94 -2.26 -5.25 -10.79
N PHE A 95 -2.52 -5.03 -9.51
CA PHE A 95 -3.87 -5.05 -8.94
C PHE A 95 -4.78 -4.00 -9.55
N ASN A 96 -4.31 -2.77 -9.69
CA ASN A 96 -5.08 -1.67 -10.26
C ASN A 96 -5.39 -1.88 -11.75
N ARG A 97 -4.56 -2.63 -12.44
CA ARG A 97 -4.70 -2.89 -13.89
C ARG A 97 -5.33 -4.24 -14.23
N ARG A 98 -5.71 -5.04 -13.24
CA ARG A 98 -6.25 -6.42 -13.46
C ARG A 98 -7.48 -6.50 -14.36
N ARG A 99 -8.25 -5.42 -14.49
CA ARG A 99 -9.43 -5.35 -15.35
C ARG A 99 -9.14 -4.85 -16.77
N SER A 100 -7.96 -4.35 -17.04
CA SER A 100 -7.58 -3.73 -18.34
C SER A 100 -6.70 -4.65 -19.18
N ARG A 101 -7.07 -5.93 -19.31
CA ARG A 101 -6.23 -6.95 -19.99
C ARG A 101 -5.92 -6.62 -21.44
N SER A 102 -6.88 -6.07 -22.20
CA SER A 102 -6.71 -5.80 -23.64
C SER A 102 -5.70 -4.68 -23.95
N SER A 103 -5.49 -3.76 -23.02
CA SER A 103 -4.57 -2.63 -23.23
C SER A 103 -3.28 -2.74 -22.39
N LEU A 104 -3.06 -3.86 -21.70
CA LEU A 104 -1.92 -4.01 -20.81
C LEU A 104 -0.59 -4.04 -21.57
N VAL A 105 -0.54 -4.76 -22.68
CA VAL A 105 0.66 -4.88 -23.51
C VAL A 105 1.02 -3.53 -24.12
N ASP A 106 0.04 -2.83 -24.70
CA ASP A 106 0.27 -1.52 -25.33
C ASP A 106 0.75 -0.49 -24.29
N ARG A 107 0.17 -0.51 -23.11
CA ARG A 107 0.59 0.37 -22.00
C ARG A 107 2.00 0.04 -21.52
N LEU A 108 2.34 -1.24 -21.37
CA LEU A 108 3.68 -1.66 -21.00
C LEU A 108 4.69 -1.21 -22.06
N LEU A 109 4.41 -1.45 -23.34
CA LEU A 109 5.27 -1.01 -24.42
C LEU A 109 5.45 0.51 -24.42
N ASN A 110 4.37 1.27 -24.28
CA ASN A 110 4.44 2.73 -24.21
C ASN A 110 5.23 3.20 -22.96
N THR A 111 5.02 2.59 -21.81
CA THR A 111 5.77 2.91 -20.59
C THR A 111 7.26 2.61 -20.79
N CYS A 112 7.59 1.43 -21.32
CA CYS A 112 8.99 1.07 -21.59
C CYS A 112 9.65 2.02 -22.61
N ALA A 113 8.92 2.46 -23.64
CA ALA A 113 9.44 3.39 -24.64
C ALA A 113 9.65 4.82 -24.10
N GLN A 114 8.86 5.23 -23.09
CA GLN A 114 8.94 6.57 -22.52
C GLN A 114 9.83 6.65 -21.26
N THR A 115 10.07 5.52 -20.62
CA THR A 115 10.89 5.48 -19.40
C THR A 115 12.37 5.39 -19.76
N LYS A 116 13.17 6.27 -19.18
CA LYS A 116 14.63 6.18 -19.29
C LYS A 116 15.09 4.85 -18.69
N PRO A 117 16.07 4.16 -19.34
CA PRO A 117 16.61 2.93 -18.78
C PRO A 117 17.12 3.22 -17.37
N HIS A 118 16.62 2.46 -16.40
CA HIS A 118 17.10 2.57 -15.05
C HIS A 118 18.56 2.08 -15.03
N PRO A 119 19.51 2.85 -14.46
CA PRO A 119 20.86 2.35 -14.31
C PRO A 119 20.79 1.03 -13.55
N PHE A 120 21.49 0.03 -14.07
CA PHE A 120 21.48 -1.34 -13.53
C PHE A 120 21.64 -1.30 -12.01
N ILE A 121 20.57 -1.58 -11.29
CA ILE A 121 20.62 -1.73 -9.85
C ILE A 121 21.35 -3.05 -9.61
N SER A 122 22.63 -2.95 -9.30
CA SER A 122 23.38 -4.10 -8.84
C SER A 122 22.64 -4.68 -7.65
N THR A 123 22.06 -5.86 -7.80
CA THR A 123 21.37 -6.61 -6.75
C THR A 123 22.30 -7.03 -5.60
N ARG A 124 23.54 -6.57 -5.61
CA ARG A 124 24.51 -6.75 -4.55
C ARG A 124 24.71 -5.41 -3.80
N GLY A 125 23.87 -5.16 -2.83
CA GLY A 125 24.22 -4.34 -1.66
C GLY A 125 24.29 -2.83 -1.83
N THR A 126 23.52 -2.21 -2.72
CA THR A 126 23.43 -0.75 -2.76
C THR A 126 22.05 -0.30 -2.23
N LYS A 127 22.03 0.41 -1.11
CA LYS A 127 20.83 1.08 -0.59
C LYS A 127 20.28 1.98 -1.70
N LEU A 128 19.01 1.82 -2.01
CA LEU A 128 18.29 2.70 -2.93
C LEU A 128 18.40 4.15 -2.43
N ASN A 129 18.94 5.01 -3.29
CA ASN A 129 19.01 6.44 -3.03
C ASN A 129 17.57 7.00 -3.16
N PRO A 130 17.06 7.78 -2.20
CA PRO A 130 15.66 8.27 -2.18
C PRO A 130 15.35 9.37 -3.22
N ALA A 131 16.13 9.49 -4.29
CA ALA A 131 15.99 10.55 -5.31
C ALA A 131 14.99 10.22 -6.43
N CYS A 132 13.92 9.45 -6.16
CA CYS A 132 12.78 9.29 -7.07
C CYS A 132 11.52 10.01 -6.58
N GLU A 133 11.70 11.13 -5.88
CA GLU A 133 10.62 12.08 -5.59
C GLU A 133 10.57 13.12 -6.72
N SER A 134 9.92 12.80 -7.81
CA SER A 134 9.25 13.76 -8.72
C SER A 134 8.94 13.10 -10.06
N LEU A 135 7.77 12.49 -10.15
CA LEU A 135 6.96 12.42 -11.38
C LEU A 135 5.51 12.15 -11.01
#